data_5b1689a17212a8b547e1f024f3b872f0
#
_entry.id   5b1689a17212a8b547e1f024f3b872f0
#
_cell.length_a   1.000
_cell.length_b   1.000
_cell.length_c   1.000
_cell.angle_alpha   90.00
_cell.angle_beta   90.00
_cell.angle_gamma   90.00
#
_symmetry.space_group_name_H-M   'P 1'
#
loop_
_entity.id
_entity.type
_entity.pdbx_description
1 polymer ?
#
loop_
_entity_poly.entity_id
_entity_poly.type
_entity_poly.pdbx_seq_one_letter_code
_entity_poly.pdbx_strand_id
1 'polypeptide(L)'
;MVKCIQCGLPIYESLNVFNFYRVPQRMCSSCLEMWDSVKLIKNDQRCPKCLNYRDNKENDCLDCQFLAKNFKLMEQLYCDYQYSGIMKEMIQQYKLMKDYYLAEVIASQLKLPKTSYDLIVPIPSPIERDTQRTFNPVATVLEKMGVKYSNLLATELRPKQSKLGKVERARAINPFYIKEDVDLTDKEILLVDDIYTTGLTIHHAGCKLYDKNVRKFKVFTFSR
;
A
#
# COMPACT_ATOMS: atom_id res chain seq x y z
N MET A 1 5.61 -28.93 15.38
CA MET A 1 4.25 -28.36 15.41
C MET A 1 4.35 -26.92 14.89
N VAL A 2 3.64 -26.59 13.82
CA VAL A 2 3.62 -25.24 13.24
C VAL A 2 2.63 -24.39 14.02
N LYS A 3 3.01 -23.15 14.34
CA LYS A 3 2.10 -22.19 14.97
C LYS A 3 1.63 -21.14 13.95
N CYS A 4 0.39 -20.70 14.10
CA CYS A 4 -0.16 -19.61 13.31
C CYS A 4 0.62 -18.33 13.56
N ILE A 5 1.12 -17.67 12.50
CA ILE A 5 1.92 -16.45 12.63
C ILE A 5 1.11 -15.26 13.15
N GLN A 6 -0.23 -15.30 13.06
CA GLN A 6 -1.09 -14.22 13.54
C GLN A 6 -1.55 -14.43 14.99
N CYS A 7 -2.13 -15.59 15.32
CA CYS A 7 -2.73 -15.80 16.64
C CYS A 7 -1.90 -16.69 17.57
N GLY A 8 -0.80 -17.28 17.09
CA GLY A 8 0.07 -18.15 17.87
C GLY A 8 -0.49 -19.56 18.16
N LEU A 9 -1.73 -19.83 17.80
CA LEU A 9 -2.34 -21.16 18.02
C LEU A 9 -1.68 -22.23 17.16
N PRO A 10 -1.59 -23.48 17.62
CA PRO A 10 -1.05 -24.57 16.85
C PRO A 10 -1.91 -24.88 15.63
N ILE A 11 -1.25 -25.13 14.50
CA ILE A 11 -1.90 -25.62 13.28
C ILE A 11 -1.68 -27.12 13.20
N TYR A 12 -2.78 -27.85 13.21
CA TYR A 12 -2.76 -29.32 13.08
C TYR A 12 -3.02 -29.67 11.61
N GLU A 13 -1.99 -30.11 10.93
CA GLU A 13 -2.09 -30.67 9.57
C GLU A 13 -1.52 -32.08 9.60
N SER A 14 -2.36 -33.06 9.29
CA SER A 14 -1.91 -34.44 9.17
C SER A 14 -1.10 -34.61 7.90
N LEU A 15 0.18 -34.97 8.03
CA LEU A 15 1.04 -35.28 6.89
C LEU A 15 0.52 -36.52 6.14
N ASN A 16 0.39 -36.37 4.83
CA ASN A 16 0.02 -37.46 3.92
C ASN A 16 0.80 -37.33 2.61
N VAL A 17 0.68 -38.28 1.71
CA VAL A 17 1.39 -38.35 0.43
C VAL A 17 1.10 -37.18 -0.52
N PHE A 18 0.04 -36.39 -0.27
CA PHE A 18 -0.35 -35.24 -1.09
C PHE A 18 0.14 -33.90 -0.55
N ASN A 19 0.58 -33.85 0.72
CA ASN A 19 0.98 -32.58 1.33
C ASN A 19 2.39 -32.57 1.92
N PHE A 20 3.10 -33.72 2.02
CA PHE A 20 4.43 -33.79 2.64
C PHE A 20 5.48 -32.92 1.94
N TYR A 21 5.29 -32.59 0.65
CA TYR A 21 6.18 -31.73 -0.17
C TYR A 21 5.72 -30.27 -0.24
N ARG A 22 4.58 -29.92 0.37
CA ARG A 22 4.07 -28.54 0.35
C ARG A 22 4.68 -27.74 1.50
N VAL A 23 4.88 -26.44 1.24
CA VAL A 23 5.25 -25.52 2.32
C VAL A 23 4.11 -25.52 3.35
N PRO A 24 4.40 -25.78 4.63
CA PRO A 24 3.36 -25.81 5.67
C PRO A 24 2.55 -24.51 5.71
N GLN A 25 1.27 -24.64 5.97
CA GLN A 25 0.38 -23.50 6.17
C GLN A 25 0.85 -22.71 7.38
N ARG A 26 1.07 -21.39 7.19
CA ARG A 26 1.59 -20.49 8.24
C ARG A 26 0.49 -19.78 9.03
N MET A 27 -0.76 -19.87 8.59
CA MET A 27 -1.93 -19.22 9.19
C MET A 27 -3.07 -20.23 9.34
N CYS A 28 -3.74 -20.24 10.50
CA CYS A 28 -4.88 -21.13 10.73
C CYS A 28 -6.11 -20.68 9.93
N SER A 29 -7.09 -21.61 9.74
CA SER A 29 -8.31 -21.37 8.97
C SER A 29 -9.09 -20.16 9.48
N SER A 30 -9.28 -20.04 10.79
CA SER A 30 -10.02 -18.91 11.39
C SER A 30 -9.35 -17.56 11.08
N CYS A 31 -8.02 -17.49 11.14
CA CYS A 31 -7.31 -16.28 10.74
C CYS A 31 -7.45 -15.99 9.25
N LEU A 32 -7.38 -16.99 8.38
CA LEU A 32 -7.59 -16.83 6.93
C LEU A 32 -9.01 -16.35 6.62
N GLU A 33 -10.03 -16.87 7.28
CA GLU A 33 -11.42 -16.42 7.14
C GLU A 33 -11.59 -14.93 7.50
N MET A 34 -10.90 -14.45 8.55
CA MET A 34 -10.90 -13.01 8.88
C MET A 34 -10.31 -12.17 7.75
N TRP A 35 -9.22 -12.61 7.11
CA TRP A 35 -8.65 -11.91 5.95
C TRP A 35 -9.56 -11.99 4.74
N ASP A 36 -10.19 -13.12 4.49
CA ASP A 36 -11.14 -13.30 3.38
C ASP A 36 -12.36 -12.39 3.52
N SER A 37 -12.84 -12.17 4.75
CA SER A 37 -14.00 -11.30 5.02
C SER A 37 -13.78 -9.83 4.67
N VAL A 38 -12.53 -9.37 4.61
CA VAL A 38 -12.16 -7.98 4.28
C VAL A 38 -11.56 -7.84 2.88
N LYS A 39 -11.61 -8.89 2.05
CA LYS A 39 -11.19 -8.79 0.66
C LYS A 39 -12.03 -7.77 -0.10
N LEU A 40 -11.36 -7.00 -0.92
CA LEU A 40 -12.00 -5.97 -1.74
C LEU A 40 -12.68 -6.64 -2.93
N ILE A 41 -14.00 -6.57 -2.97
CA ILE A 41 -14.79 -7.08 -4.10
C ILE A 41 -14.62 -6.12 -5.28
N LYS A 42 -13.96 -6.59 -6.33
CA LYS A 42 -13.77 -5.85 -7.58
C LYS A 42 -14.95 -6.13 -8.50
N ASN A 43 -15.80 -5.14 -8.66
CA ASN A 43 -16.99 -5.20 -9.52
C ASN A 43 -17.13 -3.90 -10.35
N ASP A 44 -18.09 -3.86 -11.23
CA ASP A 44 -18.34 -2.72 -12.14
C ASP A 44 -18.74 -1.42 -11.43
N GLN A 45 -19.13 -1.48 -10.16
CA GLN A 45 -19.44 -0.29 -9.36
C GLN A 45 -18.18 0.39 -8.81
N ARG A 46 -17.00 -0.22 -9.01
CA ARG A 46 -15.74 0.38 -8.61
C ARG A 46 -15.06 1.11 -9.75
N CYS A 47 -14.45 2.23 -9.41
CA CYS A 47 -13.63 2.99 -10.35
C CYS A 47 -12.43 2.16 -10.82
N PRO A 48 -12.19 1.99 -12.12
CA PRO A 48 -11.07 1.20 -12.63
C PRO A 48 -9.71 1.79 -12.27
N LYS A 49 -9.63 3.10 -12.00
CA LYS A 49 -8.37 3.77 -11.61
C LYS A 49 -8.07 3.66 -10.13
N CYS A 50 -9.02 4.02 -9.26
CA CYS A 50 -8.76 4.16 -7.82
C CYS A 50 -9.56 3.21 -6.92
N LEU A 51 -10.34 2.31 -7.50
CA LEU A 51 -11.18 1.32 -6.82
C LEU A 51 -12.24 1.92 -5.86
N ASN A 52 -12.52 3.24 -5.93
CA ASN A 52 -13.62 3.83 -5.18
C ASN A 52 -14.96 3.42 -5.77
N TYR A 53 -16.02 3.44 -4.97
CA TYR A 53 -17.36 3.33 -5.50
C TYR A 53 -17.68 4.51 -6.42
N ARG A 54 -18.47 4.27 -7.44
CA ARG A 54 -18.94 5.28 -8.38
C ARG A 54 -20.43 5.10 -8.61
N ASP A 55 -21.15 6.21 -8.66
CA ASP A 55 -22.59 6.21 -8.84
C ASP A 55 -22.98 5.90 -10.30
N ASN A 56 -22.13 6.28 -11.25
CA ASN A 56 -22.34 6.03 -12.67
C ASN A 56 -21.12 5.30 -13.27
N LYS A 57 -21.38 4.23 -14.06
CA LYS A 57 -20.33 3.42 -14.72
C LYS A 57 -19.60 4.16 -15.83
N GLU A 58 -20.20 5.16 -16.44
CA GLU A 58 -19.67 5.88 -17.59
C GLU A 58 -18.62 6.93 -17.22
N ASN A 59 -18.63 7.43 -15.99
CA ASN A 59 -17.74 8.52 -15.56
C ASN A 59 -16.71 8.06 -14.54
N ASP A 60 -15.58 8.76 -14.49
CA ASP A 60 -14.62 8.67 -13.40
C ASP A 60 -15.31 9.00 -12.07
N CYS A 61 -14.92 8.33 -10.99
CA CYS A 61 -15.46 8.63 -9.66
C CYS A 61 -15.07 10.06 -9.21
N LEU A 62 -15.85 10.62 -8.28
CA LEU A 62 -15.66 11.99 -7.77
C LEU A 62 -14.23 12.24 -7.27
N ASP A 63 -13.58 11.24 -6.66
CA ASP A 63 -12.19 11.37 -6.21
C ASP A 63 -11.23 11.54 -7.39
N CYS A 64 -11.36 10.75 -8.47
CA CYS A 64 -10.53 10.88 -9.65
C CYS A 64 -10.79 12.20 -10.38
N GLN A 65 -12.05 12.64 -10.48
CA GLN A 65 -12.39 13.95 -11.06
C GLN A 65 -11.76 15.09 -10.26
N PHE A 66 -11.81 15.03 -8.93
CA PHE A 66 -11.15 16.02 -8.07
C PHE A 66 -9.64 16.01 -8.25
N LEU A 67 -9.01 14.83 -8.24
CA LEU A 67 -7.57 14.69 -8.40
C LEU A 67 -7.08 15.16 -9.78
N ALA A 68 -7.82 14.89 -10.85
CA ALA A 68 -7.50 15.31 -12.21
C ALA A 68 -7.43 16.84 -12.38
N LYS A 69 -8.14 17.60 -11.54
CA LYS A 69 -8.07 19.09 -11.56
C LYS A 69 -6.75 19.63 -11.02
N ASN A 70 -6.01 18.86 -10.24
CA ASN A 70 -4.82 19.31 -9.52
C ASN A 70 -3.56 18.52 -9.87
N PHE A 71 -3.70 17.31 -10.43
CA PHE A 71 -2.59 16.37 -10.62
C PHE A 71 -2.72 15.62 -11.94
N LYS A 72 -1.59 15.20 -12.51
CA LYS A 72 -1.55 14.12 -13.48
C LYS A 72 -1.81 12.81 -12.73
N LEU A 73 -2.86 12.08 -13.12
CA LEU A 73 -3.32 10.91 -12.39
C LEU A 73 -2.34 9.73 -12.52
N MET A 74 -2.36 8.86 -11.51
CA MET A 74 -1.83 7.50 -11.62
C MET A 74 -2.54 6.72 -12.72
N GLU A 75 -1.88 5.71 -13.30
CA GLU A 75 -2.51 4.83 -14.26
C GLU A 75 -3.58 3.96 -13.59
N GLN A 76 -3.23 3.26 -12.52
CA GLN A 76 -4.12 2.35 -11.80
C GLN A 76 -3.67 2.11 -10.36
N LEU A 77 -4.65 1.94 -9.45
CA LEU A 77 -4.47 1.40 -8.11
C LEU A 77 -4.68 -0.11 -8.10
N TYR A 78 -3.77 -0.83 -7.47
CA TYR A 78 -3.89 -2.24 -7.12
C TYR A 78 -4.04 -2.37 -5.62
N CYS A 79 -5.09 -3.05 -5.20
CA CYS A 79 -5.39 -3.29 -3.80
C CYS A 79 -6.31 -4.50 -3.68
N ASP A 80 -6.09 -5.35 -2.69
CA ASP A 80 -6.90 -6.56 -2.51
C ASP A 80 -7.74 -6.54 -1.23
N TYR A 81 -7.53 -5.57 -0.33
CA TYR A 81 -8.22 -5.51 0.96
C TYR A 81 -8.90 -4.16 1.21
N GLN A 82 -10.03 -4.19 1.89
CA GLN A 82 -10.69 -3.02 2.44
C GLN A 82 -10.00 -2.61 3.75
N TYR A 83 -9.93 -1.30 4.03
CA TYR A 83 -9.45 -0.79 5.31
C TYR A 83 -10.52 -0.95 6.39
N SER A 84 -10.81 -2.20 6.75
CA SER A 84 -11.83 -2.60 7.74
C SER A 84 -11.40 -3.89 8.45
N GLY A 85 -12.12 -4.26 9.52
CA GLY A 85 -11.89 -5.50 10.27
C GLY A 85 -10.42 -5.77 10.55
N ILE A 86 -9.98 -7.00 10.31
CA ILE A 86 -8.62 -7.45 10.62
C ILE A 86 -7.52 -6.62 9.93
N MET A 87 -7.73 -6.17 8.68
CA MET A 87 -6.73 -5.35 7.99
C MET A 87 -6.50 -4.01 8.69
N LYS A 88 -7.57 -3.36 9.14
CA LYS A 88 -7.48 -2.12 9.91
C LYS A 88 -6.78 -2.34 11.25
N GLU A 89 -7.13 -3.40 11.96
CA GLU A 89 -6.53 -3.74 13.25
C GLU A 89 -5.03 -4.01 13.10
N MET A 90 -4.63 -4.84 12.13
CA MET A 90 -3.23 -5.15 11.85
C MET A 90 -2.41 -3.88 11.53
N ILE A 91 -2.90 -3.03 10.62
CA ILE A 91 -2.19 -1.79 10.28
C ILE A 91 -2.10 -0.84 11.47
N GLN A 92 -3.16 -0.74 12.28
CA GLN A 92 -3.14 0.11 13.48
C GLN A 92 -2.15 -0.41 14.53
N GLN A 93 -2.18 -1.69 14.86
CA GLN A 93 -1.23 -2.30 15.79
C GLN A 93 0.20 -2.16 15.28
N TYR A 94 0.44 -2.48 14.01
CA TYR A 94 1.74 -2.35 13.37
C TYR A 94 2.32 -0.94 13.47
N LYS A 95 1.50 0.09 13.17
CA LYS A 95 1.96 1.48 13.15
C LYS A 95 2.00 2.15 14.50
N LEU A 96 1.01 1.89 15.36
CA LEU A 96 0.83 2.61 16.64
C LEU A 96 1.52 1.90 17.80
N MET A 97 1.41 0.56 17.83
CA MET A 97 2.02 -0.26 18.88
C MET A 97 3.48 -0.63 18.55
N LYS A 98 3.93 -0.31 17.32
CA LYS A 98 5.29 -0.59 16.82
C LYS A 98 5.61 -2.09 16.81
N ASP A 99 4.61 -2.92 16.57
CA ASP A 99 4.78 -4.36 16.52
C ASP A 99 5.36 -4.78 15.17
N TYR A 100 6.69 -4.81 15.10
CA TYR A 100 7.46 -5.15 13.91
C TYR A 100 7.10 -6.53 13.32
N TYR A 101 6.73 -7.50 14.18
CA TYR A 101 6.40 -8.85 13.72
C TYR A 101 5.13 -8.90 12.86
N LEU A 102 4.22 -7.95 13.01
CA LEU A 102 3.03 -7.86 12.18
C LEU A 102 3.34 -7.58 10.70
N ALA A 103 4.52 -7.04 10.38
CA ALA A 103 4.97 -6.92 9.00
C ALA A 103 4.96 -8.27 8.26
N GLU A 104 5.34 -9.35 8.94
CA GLU A 104 5.36 -10.69 8.35
C GLU A 104 3.94 -11.23 8.12
N VAL A 105 3.03 -10.98 9.06
CA VAL A 105 1.61 -11.33 8.92
C VAL A 105 1.00 -10.60 7.73
N ILE A 106 1.17 -9.27 7.66
CA ILE A 106 0.67 -8.45 6.55
C ILE A 106 1.28 -8.92 5.23
N ALA A 107 2.61 -9.07 5.15
CA ALA A 107 3.32 -9.50 3.96
C ALA A 107 2.83 -10.85 3.44
N SER A 108 2.49 -11.80 4.32
CA SER A 108 1.97 -13.11 3.95
C SER A 108 0.62 -13.08 3.21
N GLN A 109 -0.13 -12.00 3.36
CA GLN A 109 -1.45 -11.80 2.75
C GLN A 109 -1.40 -10.95 1.48
N LEU A 110 -0.28 -10.28 1.21
CA LEU A 110 -0.14 -9.38 0.08
C LEU A 110 0.53 -10.06 -1.11
N LYS A 111 0.09 -9.66 -2.31
CA LYS A 111 0.74 -10.06 -3.57
C LYS A 111 0.90 -8.85 -4.47
N LEU A 112 2.11 -8.64 -4.96
CA LEU A 112 2.34 -7.58 -5.94
C LEU A 112 1.52 -7.82 -7.22
N PRO A 113 1.05 -6.75 -7.87
CA PRO A 113 0.30 -6.88 -9.11
C PRO A 113 1.20 -7.42 -10.23
N LYS A 114 0.63 -8.33 -11.03
CA LYS A 114 1.28 -8.86 -12.24
C LYS A 114 1.11 -7.85 -13.38
N THR A 115 1.92 -6.80 -13.37
CA THR A 115 1.93 -5.74 -14.40
C THR A 115 3.37 -5.27 -14.62
N SER A 116 3.62 -4.58 -15.74
CA SER A 116 4.95 -4.01 -16.00
C SER A 116 5.25 -2.85 -15.07
N TYR A 117 6.46 -2.78 -14.56
CA TYR A 117 7.09 -1.65 -13.89
C TYR A 117 8.61 -1.87 -13.85
N ASP A 118 9.37 -0.78 -13.92
CA ASP A 118 10.83 -0.83 -13.86
C ASP A 118 11.34 -0.77 -12.42
N LEU A 119 10.65 0.01 -11.58
CA LEU A 119 11.04 0.25 -10.20
C LEU A 119 9.85 0.16 -9.25
N ILE A 120 10.11 -0.34 -8.04
CA ILE A 120 9.19 -0.28 -6.90
C ILE A 120 9.70 0.79 -5.96
N VAL A 121 8.84 1.74 -5.59
CA VAL A 121 9.20 2.87 -4.74
C VAL A 121 8.20 2.97 -3.58
N PRO A 122 8.60 2.68 -2.35
CA PRO A 122 7.76 2.89 -1.19
C PRO A 122 7.54 4.38 -0.94
N ILE A 123 6.33 4.76 -0.55
CA ILE A 123 6.03 6.10 -0.05
C ILE A 123 6.76 6.29 1.29
N PRO A 124 7.61 7.33 1.42
CA PRO A 124 8.34 7.54 2.66
C PRO A 124 7.44 8.10 3.76
N SER A 125 7.68 7.70 4.99
CA SER A 125 7.25 8.42 6.17
C SER A 125 8.26 9.53 6.51
N PRO A 126 7.87 10.60 7.20
CA PRO A 126 8.82 11.54 7.78
C PRO A 126 9.82 10.83 8.70
N ILE A 127 11.11 11.21 8.60
CA ILE A 127 12.21 10.56 9.34
C ILE A 127 11.91 10.50 10.85
N GLU A 128 11.34 11.54 11.42
CA GLU A 128 11.02 11.61 12.84
C GLU A 128 9.99 10.54 13.25
N ARG A 129 9.05 10.23 12.37
CA ARG A 129 8.08 9.14 12.62
C ARG A 129 8.71 7.77 12.49
N ASP A 130 9.60 7.59 11.54
CA ASP A 130 10.32 6.33 11.35
C ASP A 130 11.32 6.12 12.51
N THR A 131 12.00 7.18 12.98
CA THR A 131 12.84 7.13 14.19
C THR A 131 12.03 6.75 15.42
N GLN A 132 10.83 7.35 15.60
CA GLN A 132 9.95 6.98 16.71
C GLN A 132 9.44 5.53 16.64
N ARG A 133 9.27 4.97 15.43
CA ARG A 133 8.82 3.60 15.20
C ARG A 133 9.96 2.60 15.11
N THR A 134 11.20 3.07 14.84
CA THR A 134 12.39 2.27 14.54
C THR A 134 12.38 1.59 13.17
N PHE A 135 11.32 1.77 12.35
CA PHE A 135 11.21 1.21 11.01
C PHE A 135 10.27 2.03 10.12
N ASN A 136 10.44 1.91 8.79
CA ASN A 136 9.48 2.37 7.82
C ASN A 136 8.43 1.29 7.55
N PRO A 137 7.12 1.53 7.79
CA PRO A 137 6.10 0.50 7.71
C PRO A 137 5.98 -0.15 6.33
N VAL A 138 6.06 0.64 5.26
CA VAL A 138 5.91 0.14 3.89
C VAL A 138 7.14 -0.65 3.45
N ALA A 139 8.33 -0.09 3.68
CA ALA A 139 9.59 -0.72 3.32
C ALA A 139 9.76 -2.07 4.03
N THR A 140 9.47 -2.13 5.34
CA THR A 140 9.58 -3.37 6.11
C THR A 140 8.65 -4.48 5.60
N VAL A 141 7.42 -4.15 5.19
CA VAL A 141 6.51 -5.15 4.59
C VAL A 141 7.07 -5.64 3.26
N LEU A 142 7.61 -4.76 2.40
CA LEU A 142 8.26 -5.15 1.14
C LEU A 142 9.46 -6.07 1.38
N GLU A 143 10.27 -5.80 2.41
CA GLU A 143 11.39 -6.67 2.82
C GLU A 143 10.91 -8.07 3.22
N LYS A 144 9.83 -8.15 4.02
CA LYS A 144 9.21 -9.43 4.41
C LYS A 144 8.60 -10.18 3.22
N MET A 145 8.17 -9.47 2.18
CA MET A 145 7.74 -10.06 0.91
C MET A 145 8.92 -10.52 0.02
N GLY A 146 10.18 -10.23 0.39
CA GLY A 146 11.35 -10.50 -0.42
C GLY A 146 11.45 -9.63 -1.68
N VAL A 147 10.85 -8.45 -1.67
CA VAL A 147 10.75 -7.54 -2.80
C VAL A 147 11.90 -6.54 -2.79
N LYS A 148 12.62 -6.40 -3.91
CA LYS A 148 13.59 -5.33 -4.11
C LYS A 148 12.87 -4.03 -4.42
N TYR A 149 13.28 -2.94 -3.79
CA TYR A 149 12.71 -1.61 -3.98
C TYR A 149 13.80 -0.52 -3.96
N SER A 150 13.45 0.68 -4.38
CA SER A 150 14.34 1.85 -4.40
C SER A 150 13.79 2.97 -3.52
N ASN A 151 14.59 3.45 -2.57
CA ASN A 151 14.25 4.56 -1.67
C ASN A 151 14.46 5.94 -2.34
N LEU A 152 13.85 6.16 -3.49
CA LEU A 152 14.03 7.40 -4.29
C LEU A 152 13.42 8.64 -3.64
N LEU A 153 12.30 8.47 -2.94
CA LEU A 153 11.56 9.58 -2.36
C LEU A 153 11.94 9.82 -0.91
N ALA A 154 11.89 11.07 -0.50
CA ALA A 154 11.86 11.48 0.90
C ALA A 154 10.74 12.49 1.14
N THR A 155 10.40 12.69 2.39
CA THR A 155 9.37 13.66 2.79
C THR A 155 9.80 14.43 4.02
N GLU A 156 9.45 15.71 4.06
CA GLU A 156 9.66 16.57 5.23
C GLU A 156 8.55 16.36 6.26
N LEU A 157 8.91 16.52 7.53
CA LEU A 157 7.92 16.54 8.61
C LEU A 157 7.03 17.78 8.47
N ARG A 158 5.72 17.53 8.45
CA ARG A 158 4.73 18.63 8.52
C ARG A 158 3.87 18.49 9.76
N PRO A 159 3.42 19.61 10.31
CA PRO A 159 2.37 19.60 11.32
C PRO A 159 1.17 18.79 10.81
N LYS A 160 0.50 18.05 11.69
CA LYS A 160 -0.69 17.29 11.31
C LYS A 160 -1.71 18.22 10.64
N GLN A 161 -1.89 18.06 9.34
CA GLN A 161 -2.90 18.80 8.56
C GLN A 161 -4.31 18.20 8.72
N SER A 162 -4.57 17.52 9.84
CA SER A 162 -5.86 16.87 10.11
C SER A 162 -7.04 17.87 10.15
N LYS A 163 -6.76 19.15 10.39
CA LYS A 163 -7.76 20.22 10.40
C LYS A 163 -8.03 20.82 9.02
N LEU A 164 -7.18 20.57 8.01
CA LEU A 164 -7.35 21.09 6.67
C LEU A 164 -8.34 20.25 5.87
N GLY A 165 -9.18 20.93 5.09
CA GLY A 165 -10.08 20.30 4.13
C GLY A 165 -9.35 19.61 2.97
N LYS A 166 -10.06 18.78 2.18
CA LYS A 166 -9.50 18.04 1.04
C LYS A 166 -8.88 18.99 -0.01
N VAL A 167 -9.52 20.14 -0.28
CA VAL A 167 -9.05 21.14 -1.25
C VAL A 167 -7.77 21.81 -0.78
N GLU A 168 -7.72 22.24 0.49
CA GLU A 168 -6.55 22.87 1.08
C GLU A 168 -5.34 21.92 1.10
N ARG A 169 -5.56 20.65 1.41
CA ARG A 169 -4.51 19.61 1.35
C ARG A 169 -3.99 19.38 -0.07
N ALA A 170 -4.84 19.47 -1.10
CA ALA A 170 -4.42 19.34 -2.49
C ALA A 170 -3.54 20.49 -2.95
N ARG A 171 -3.81 21.72 -2.45
CA ARG A 171 -3.07 22.94 -2.75
C ARG A 171 -1.86 23.19 -1.84
N ALA A 172 -1.71 22.40 -0.80
CA ALA A 172 -0.59 22.52 0.11
C ALA A 172 0.74 22.26 -0.62
N ILE A 173 1.81 22.92 -0.16
CA ILE A 173 3.16 22.70 -0.73
C ILE A 173 3.47 21.21 -0.69
N ASN A 174 4.00 20.66 -1.78
CA ASN A 174 4.34 19.24 -1.86
C ASN A 174 5.47 18.90 -0.88
N PRO A 175 5.28 17.96 0.08
CA PRO A 175 6.33 17.62 1.04
C PRO A 175 7.39 16.68 0.48
N PHE A 176 7.13 16.06 -0.66
CA PHE A 176 8.02 15.05 -1.22
C PHE A 176 9.12 15.68 -2.07
N TYR A 177 10.29 15.04 -2.05
CA TYR A 177 11.40 15.34 -2.94
C TYR A 177 12.15 14.05 -3.30
N ILE A 178 12.90 14.09 -4.39
CA ILE A 178 13.74 12.97 -4.84
C ILE A 178 15.12 13.12 -4.18
N LYS A 179 15.60 12.05 -3.53
CA LYS A 179 16.85 12.08 -2.73
C LYS A 179 18.10 12.18 -3.57
N GLU A 180 18.08 11.54 -4.74
CA GLU A 180 19.26 11.36 -5.58
C GLU A 180 18.96 11.83 -7.00
N ASP A 181 19.98 12.29 -7.71
CA ASP A 181 19.84 12.62 -9.12
C ASP A 181 19.92 11.34 -9.96
N VAL A 182 18.76 10.69 -10.10
CA VAL A 182 18.58 9.45 -10.85
C VAL A 182 17.81 9.76 -12.13
N ASP A 183 18.26 9.23 -13.25
CA ASP A 183 17.50 9.29 -14.50
C ASP A 183 16.31 8.33 -14.44
N LEU A 184 15.11 8.92 -14.39
CA LEU A 184 13.84 8.22 -14.39
C LEU A 184 13.09 8.37 -15.71
N THR A 185 13.73 8.93 -16.74
CA THR A 185 13.13 9.17 -18.06
C THR A 185 12.53 7.89 -18.62
N ASP A 186 11.27 7.99 -19.06
CA ASP A 186 10.46 6.90 -19.62
C ASP A 186 10.24 5.67 -18.75
N LYS A 187 10.63 5.70 -17.48
CA LYS A 187 10.39 4.59 -16.54
C LYS A 187 8.91 4.46 -16.15
N GLU A 188 8.50 3.23 -15.89
CA GLU A 188 7.24 2.90 -15.21
C GLU A 188 7.52 2.59 -13.74
N ILE A 189 6.84 3.28 -12.84
CA ILE A 189 7.08 3.15 -11.40
C ILE A 189 5.85 2.57 -10.70
N LEU A 190 6.07 1.58 -9.82
CA LEU A 190 5.08 1.12 -8.87
C LEU A 190 5.31 1.81 -7.52
N LEU A 191 4.48 2.82 -7.21
CA LEU A 191 4.44 3.43 -5.87
C LEU A 191 3.74 2.49 -4.90
N VAL A 192 4.31 2.29 -3.72
CA VAL A 192 3.72 1.43 -2.68
C VAL A 192 3.42 2.23 -1.44
N ASP A 193 2.20 2.11 -0.92
CA ASP A 193 1.77 2.71 0.34
C ASP A 193 0.94 1.71 1.17
N ASP A 194 0.66 2.03 2.42
CA ASP A 194 -0.14 1.15 3.28
C ASP A 194 -1.65 1.33 3.07
N ILE A 195 -2.16 2.55 2.98
CA ILE A 195 -3.58 2.83 2.85
C ILE A 195 -3.83 3.90 1.78
N TYR A 196 -4.65 3.56 0.79
CA TYR A 196 -5.15 4.55 -0.15
C TYR A 196 -6.50 5.10 0.32
N THR A 197 -6.55 6.35 0.73
CA THR A 197 -7.81 7.04 1.11
C THR A 197 -8.27 8.01 0.02
N THR A 198 -7.79 9.24 0.06
CA THR A 198 -8.12 10.29 -0.90
C THR A 198 -7.18 10.34 -2.10
N GLY A 199 -6.06 9.61 -2.04
CA GLY A 199 -5.02 9.60 -3.06
C GLY A 199 -4.09 10.82 -3.05
N LEU A 200 -4.29 11.80 -2.18
CA LEU A 200 -3.47 13.02 -2.16
C LEU A 200 -1.98 12.73 -1.91
N THR A 201 -1.65 11.88 -0.94
CA THR A 201 -0.27 11.47 -0.66
C THR A 201 0.41 10.93 -1.92
N ILE A 202 -0.26 9.98 -2.57
CA ILE A 202 0.20 9.32 -3.79
C ILE A 202 0.42 10.32 -4.93
N HIS A 203 -0.52 11.25 -5.15
CA HIS A 203 -0.42 12.19 -6.26
C HIS A 203 0.61 13.30 -5.99
N HIS A 204 0.79 13.72 -4.75
CA HIS A 204 1.92 14.60 -4.39
C HIS A 204 3.28 13.90 -4.65
N ALA A 205 3.44 12.65 -4.27
CA ALA A 205 4.65 11.88 -4.59
C ALA A 205 4.81 11.70 -6.11
N GLY A 206 3.71 11.36 -6.80
CA GLY A 206 3.68 11.19 -8.25
C GLY A 206 4.09 12.44 -9.04
N CYS A 207 3.75 13.65 -8.56
CA CYS A 207 4.23 14.90 -9.17
C CYS A 207 5.76 14.93 -9.23
N LYS A 208 6.45 14.54 -8.15
CA LYS A 208 7.92 14.54 -8.11
C LYS A 208 8.54 13.53 -9.08
N LEU A 209 7.85 12.42 -9.34
CA LEU A 209 8.25 11.47 -10.37
C LEU A 209 8.07 12.05 -11.77
N TYR A 210 6.94 12.72 -12.04
CA TYR A 210 6.72 13.38 -13.32
C TYR A 210 7.67 14.55 -13.57
N ASP A 211 8.12 15.28 -12.52
CA ASP A 211 9.17 16.29 -12.60
C ASP A 211 10.52 15.70 -13.13
N LYS A 212 10.70 14.37 -13.05
CA LYS A 212 11.85 13.60 -13.57
C LYS A 212 11.50 12.80 -14.83
N ASN A 213 10.50 13.22 -15.59
CA ASN A 213 10.09 12.62 -16.88
C ASN A 213 9.70 11.14 -16.80
N VAL A 214 9.20 10.67 -15.66
CA VAL A 214 8.61 9.32 -15.54
C VAL A 214 7.45 9.20 -16.53
N ARG A 215 7.41 8.11 -17.29
CA ARG A 215 6.36 7.85 -18.28
C ARG A 215 4.99 7.75 -17.62
N LYS A 216 4.89 6.92 -16.61
CA LYS A 216 3.68 6.70 -15.80
C LYS A 216 4.02 6.05 -14.47
N PHE A 217 3.11 6.18 -13.52
CA PHE A 217 3.18 5.43 -12.28
C PHE A 217 1.86 4.69 -11.99
N LYS A 218 2.01 3.52 -11.41
CA LYS A 218 0.96 2.68 -10.86
C LYS A 218 1.10 2.69 -9.34
N VAL A 219 0.07 2.24 -8.66
CA VAL A 219 0.04 2.25 -7.20
C VAL A 219 -0.36 0.87 -6.69
N PHE A 220 0.34 0.41 -5.67
CA PHE A 220 -0.04 -0.76 -4.89
C PHE A 220 -0.22 -0.33 -3.43
N THR A 221 -1.34 -0.68 -2.81
CA THR A 221 -1.57 -0.43 -1.38
C THR A 221 -2.04 -1.68 -0.67
N PHE A 222 -1.73 -1.76 0.63
CA PHE A 222 -2.17 -2.89 1.45
C PHE A 222 -3.68 -2.87 1.62
N SER A 223 -4.26 -1.67 1.73
CA SER A 223 -5.70 -1.51 1.87
C SER A 223 -6.23 -0.21 1.23
N ARG A 224 -7.54 -0.22 1.03
CA ARG A 224 -8.29 0.92 0.56
C ARG A 224 -9.57 1.14 1.38
#